data_fbe79b96157d98954f39b33028aaaae8
#
_entry.id   fbe79b96157d98954f39b33028aaaae8
#
_cell.length_a   1.000
_cell.length_b   1.000
_cell.length_c   1.000
_cell.angle_alpha   90.00
_cell.angle_beta   90.00
_cell.angle_gamma   90.00
#
_symmetry.space_group_name_H-M   'P 1'
#
loop_
_entity.id
_entity.type
_entity.pdbx_description
1 polymer ?
#
loop_
_entity_poly.entity_id
_entity_poly.type
_entity_poly.pdbx_seq_one_letter_code
_entity_poly.pdbx_strand_id
1 'polypeptide(L)'
;MKTIFAQLRYFFEYIAVLIFWYFFRLFSIDTSSYLGGKLALFIGALLPANKTAMRNLVKCFPTMEETERKVIIRKMWENLGRIIGELPHWHAMSDSEFTKRVSLAFPDSSASVLSLLPGNFCLSAHYGNWEIYCKLYQICNIDADFVYRPANNPFVDKIINQQRKFPKINLIKKGKSGVRQIIRALQEKRCVGMLIDQRTDDGIIVPFLGLAAKTTAAPANIALKYKRDIILSRVVRTNGAHYRVDFFAPIKFNPQDTAEKIMTKVNNYLEKWVREHPEQWFWVHNRWGKL
;
A
#
# COMPACT_ATOMS: atom_id res chain seq x y z
N MET A 1 -33.11 9.48 11.24
CA MET A 1 -33.08 9.50 9.77
C MET A 1 -31.65 9.36 9.19
N LYS A 2 -30.69 10.27 9.45
CA LYS A 2 -29.30 10.19 8.87
C LYS A 2 -28.62 8.84 9.12
N THR A 3 -28.83 8.22 10.27
CA THR A 3 -28.21 6.92 10.65
C THR A 3 -28.79 5.75 9.84
N ILE A 4 -30.10 5.74 9.59
CA ILE A 4 -30.78 4.68 8.82
C ILE A 4 -30.34 4.73 7.34
N PHE A 5 -30.29 5.93 6.75
CA PHE A 5 -29.79 6.11 5.37
C PHE A 5 -28.32 5.66 5.23
N ALA A 6 -27.48 5.92 6.23
CA ALA A 6 -26.09 5.47 6.22
C ALA A 6 -26.00 3.91 6.32
N GLN A 7 -26.84 3.29 7.15
CA GLN A 7 -26.88 1.82 7.27
C GLN A 7 -27.38 1.15 5.97
N LEU A 8 -28.44 1.70 5.35
CA LEU A 8 -28.93 1.20 4.06
C LEU A 8 -27.87 1.33 2.97
N ARG A 9 -27.19 2.49 2.88
CA ARG A 9 -26.07 2.67 1.95
C ARG A 9 -24.97 1.63 2.18
N TYR A 10 -24.54 1.42 3.42
CA TYR A 10 -23.53 0.42 3.76
C TYR A 10 -23.96 -0.99 3.39
N PHE A 11 -25.23 -1.31 3.57
CA PHE A 11 -25.78 -2.60 3.16
C PHE A 11 -25.70 -2.79 1.64
N PHE A 12 -26.14 -1.81 0.83
CA PHE A 12 -26.06 -1.90 -0.62
C PHE A 12 -24.61 -1.94 -1.14
N GLU A 13 -23.72 -1.12 -0.57
CA GLU A 13 -22.28 -1.18 -0.87
C GLU A 13 -21.72 -2.58 -0.57
N TYR A 14 -22.08 -3.18 0.55
CA TYR A 14 -21.66 -4.52 0.94
C TYR A 14 -22.17 -5.58 -0.04
N ILE A 15 -23.44 -5.55 -0.41
CA ILE A 15 -24.00 -6.48 -1.40
C ILE A 15 -23.28 -6.34 -2.74
N ALA A 16 -23.05 -5.10 -3.20
CA ALA A 16 -22.30 -4.86 -4.43
C ALA A 16 -20.88 -5.48 -4.35
N VAL A 17 -20.17 -5.26 -3.24
CA VAL A 17 -18.84 -5.86 -3.02
C VAL A 17 -18.91 -7.38 -3.01
N LEU A 18 -19.94 -8.01 -2.39
CA LEU A 18 -20.11 -9.46 -2.41
C LEU A 18 -20.36 -9.99 -3.83
N ILE A 19 -21.19 -9.31 -4.61
CA ILE A 19 -21.46 -9.70 -6.01
C ILE A 19 -20.14 -9.69 -6.80
N PHE A 20 -19.37 -8.60 -6.75
CA PHE A 20 -18.06 -8.51 -7.40
C PHE A 20 -17.09 -9.57 -6.89
N TRP A 21 -17.09 -9.80 -5.57
CA TRP A 21 -16.24 -10.81 -4.92
C TRP A 21 -16.46 -12.20 -5.46
N TYR A 22 -17.72 -12.65 -5.46
CA TYR A 22 -18.08 -13.99 -5.97
C TYR A 22 -17.95 -14.07 -7.48
N PHE A 23 -18.28 -13.00 -8.21
CA PHE A 23 -18.07 -12.92 -9.65
C PHE A 23 -16.60 -13.20 -10.02
N PHE A 24 -15.64 -12.50 -9.39
CA PHE A 24 -14.23 -12.75 -9.69
C PHE A 24 -13.76 -14.14 -9.26
N ARG A 25 -14.33 -14.74 -8.24
CA ARG A 25 -14.00 -16.11 -7.82
C ARG A 25 -14.45 -17.20 -8.80
N LEU A 26 -15.31 -16.89 -9.74
CA LEU A 26 -15.71 -17.83 -10.81
C LEU A 26 -14.59 -18.04 -11.86
N PHE A 27 -13.60 -17.18 -11.89
CA PHE A 27 -12.54 -17.20 -12.90
C PHE A 27 -11.17 -17.49 -12.27
N SER A 28 -10.18 -17.79 -13.12
CA SER A 28 -8.78 -17.80 -12.67
C SER A 28 -8.33 -16.41 -12.23
N ILE A 29 -7.28 -16.33 -11.40
CA ILE A 29 -6.74 -15.04 -10.98
C ILE A 29 -6.30 -14.16 -12.16
N ASP A 30 -5.76 -14.77 -13.23
CA ASP A 30 -5.32 -14.04 -14.43
C ASP A 30 -6.51 -13.44 -15.17
N THR A 31 -7.58 -14.20 -15.35
CA THR A 31 -8.83 -13.70 -15.95
C THR A 31 -9.47 -12.63 -15.06
N SER A 32 -9.52 -12.83 -13.74
CA SER A 32 -10.04 -11.85 -12.78
C SER A 32 -9.24 -10.55 -12.79
N SER A 33 -7.91 -10.63 -12.84
CA SER A 33 -7.02 -9.49 -13.01
C SER A 33 -7.34 -8.73 -14.30
N TYR A 34 -7.44 -9.44 -15.42
CA TYR A 34 -7.74 -8.83 -16.71
C TYR A 34 -9.11 -8.14 -16.72
N LEU A 35 -10.16 -8.85 -16.31
CA LEU A 35 -11.53 -8.32 -16.27
C LEU A 35 -11.64 -7.14 -15.30
N GLY A 36 -11.05 -7.25 -14.09
CA GLY A 36 -11.01 -6.16 -13.13
C GLY A 36 -10.33 -4.92 -13.69
N GLY A 37 -9.19 -5.09 -14.37
CA GLY A 37 -8.48 -4.00 -15.04
C GLY A 37 -9.32 -3.33 -16.13
N LYS A 38 -9.99 -4.11 -16.99
CA LYS A 38 -10.87 -3.58 -18.06
C LYS A 38 -12.09 -2.85 -17.50
N LEU A 39 -12.72 -3.41 -16.48
CA LEU A 39 -13.85 -2.77 -15.81
C LEU A 39 -13.45 -1.43 -15.19
N ALA A 40 -12.30 -1.38 -14.50
CA ALA A 40 -11.82 -0.15 -13.89
C ALA A 40 -11.36 0.90 -14.90
N LEU A 41 -10.89 0.53 -16.08
CA LEU A 41 -10.64 1.47 -17.18
C LEU A 41 -11.92 2.20 -17.59
N PHE A 42 -13.04 1.50 -17.65
CA PHE A 42 -14.32 2.10 -18.00
C PHE A 42 -14.90 2.93 -16.86
N ILE A 43 -15.04 2.35 -15.66
CA ILE A 43 -15.62 3.05 -14.50
C ILE A 43 -14.72 4.20 -14.05
N GLY A 44 -13.42 3.99 -13.99
CA GLY A 44 -12.44 4.96 -13.53
C GLY A 44 -12.44 6.23 -14.35
N ALA A 45 -12.67 6.14 -15.66
CA ALA A 45 -12.78 7.30 -16.54
C ALA A 45 -13.91 8.25 -16.14
N LEU A 46 -14.97 7.73 -15.52
CA LEU A 46 -16.16 8.50 -15.10
C LEU A 46 -16.02 9.10 -13.69
N LEU A 47 -15.02 8.69 -12.92
CA LEU A 47 -14.90 9.08 -11.51
C LEU A 47 -14.33 10.49 -11.32
N PRO A 48 -14.93 11.31 -10.43
CA PRO A 48 -14.40 12.64 -10.08
C PRO A 48 -12.96 12.61 -9.56
N ALA A 49 -12.48 11.46 -9.07
CA ALA A 49 -11.13 11.24 -8.58
C ALA A 49 -10.04 11.50 -9.65
N ASN A 50 -10.39 11.42 -10.95
CA ASN A 50 -9.51 11.81 -12.06
C ASN A 50 -9.02 13.26 -11.96
N LYS A 51 -9.88 14.18 -11.47
CA LYS A 51 -9.47 15.58 -11.26
C LYS A 51 -8.34 15.69 -10.23
N THR A 52 -8.39 14.86 -9.18
CA THR A 52 -7.33 14.82 -8.17
C THR A 52 -6.05 14.20 -8.74
N ALA A 53 -6.15 13.08 -9.46
CA ALA A 53 -5.01 12.45 -10.11
C ALA A 53 -4.33 13.40 -11.11
N MET A 54 -5.11 14.06 -11.99
CA MET A 54 -4.58 15.02 -12.95
C MET A 54 -3.89 16.20 -12.26
N ARG A 55 -4.52 16.79 -11.23
CA ARG A 55 -3.92 17.88 -10.47
C ARG A 55 -2.60 17.47 -9.81
N ASN A 56 -2.52 16.26 -9.27
CA ASN A 56 -1.30 15.75 -8.67
C ASN A 56 -0.21 15.56 -9.71
N LEU A 57 -0.53 14.97 -10.87
CA LEU A 57 0.43 14.78 -11.96
C LEU A 57 0.94 16.12 -12.53
N VAL A 58 0.04 17.10 -12.73
CA VAL A 58 0.46 18.46 -13.18
C VAL A 58 1.43 19.09 -12.20
N LYS A 59 1.19 18.95 -10.88
CA LYS A 59 2.09 19.51 -9.86
C LYS A 59 3.46 18.82 -9.82
N CYS A 60 3.47 17.49 -9.95
CA CYS A 60 4.70 16.68 -9.79
C CYS A 60 5.52 16.59 -11.07
N PHE A 61 4.86 16.68 -12.23
CA PHE A 61 5.46 16.58 -13.56
C PHE A 61 4.98 17.73 -14.45
N PRO A 62 5.38 18.99 -14.17
CA PRO A 62 4.85 20.17 -14.87
C PRO A 62 5.17 20.18 -16.36
N THR A 63 6.30 19.61 -16.78
CA THR A 63 6.73 19.53 -18.18
C THR A 63 6.16 18.35 -18.97
N MET A 64 5.49 17.40 -18.29
CA MET A 64 4.86 16.25 -18.94
C MET A 64 3.66 16.69 -19.77
N GLU A 65 3.47 16.14 -20.95
CA GLU A 65 2.34 16.42 -21.81
C GLU A 65 1.00 15.90 -21.20
N GLU A 66 -0.10 16.58 -21.48
CA GLU A 66 -1.42 16.19 -20.96
C GLU A 66 -1.84 14.81 -21.43
N THR A 67 -1.51 14.46 -22.66
CA THR A 67 -1.75 13.13 -23.24
C THR A 67 -1.07 12.03 -22.45
N GLU A 68 0.19 12.24 -22.06
CA GLU A 68 0.95 11.31 -21.25
C GLU A 68 0.38 11.16 -19.84
N ARG A 69 -0.02 12.28 -19.20
CA ARG A 69 -0.72 12.24 -17.89
C ARG A 69 -2.02 11.44 -17.96
N LYS A 70 -2.80 11.58 -19.04
CA LYS A 70 -4.02 10.80 -19.26
C LYS A 70 -3.72 9.30 -19.40
N VAL A 71 -2.63 8.93 -20.06
CA VAL A 71 -2.18 7.54 -20.18
C VAL A 71 -1.82 6.97 -18.80
N ILE A 72 -1.08 7.74 -17.97
CA ILE A 72 -0.73 7.33 -16.59
C ILE A 72 -2.00 7.11 -15.75
N ILE A 73 -2.95 8.04 -15.78
CA ILE A 73 -4.23 7.90 -15.03
C ILE A 73 -4.98 6.66 -15.48
N ARG A 74 -5.06 6.43 -16.79
CA ARG A 74 -5.75 5.27 -17.35
C ARG A 74 -5.11 3.96 -16.89
N LYS A 75 -3.78 3.84 -16.95
CA LYS A 75 -3.03 2.67 -16.49
C LYS A 75 -3.10 2.50 -14.97
N MET A 76 -3.14 3.58 -14.21
CA MET A 76 -3.38 3.54 -12.76
C MET A 76 -4.74 2.91 -12.43
N TRP A 77 -5.81 3.30 -13.13
CA TRP A 77 -7.12 2.67 -12.96
C TRP A 77 -7.09 1.19 -13.35
N GLU A 78 -6.42 0.84 -14.45
CA GLU A 78 -6.24 -0.55 -14.84
C GLU A 78 -5.54 -1.34 -13.73
N ASN A 79 -4.43 -0.82 -13.18
CA ASN A 79 -3.72 -1.47 -12.07
C ASN A 79 -4.62 -1.64 -10.83
N LEU A 80 -5.36 -0.61 -10.44
CA LEU A 80 -6.29 -0.69 -9.30
C LEU A 80 -7.40 -1.73 -9.53
N GLY A 81 -7.97 -1.75 -10.72
CA GLY A 81 -8.98 -2.75 -11.08
C GLY A 81 -8.44 -4.18 -11.05
N ARG A 82 -7.20 -4.38 -11.51
CA ARG A 82 -6.50 -5.66 -11.40
C ARG A 82 -6.35 -6.08 -9.93
N ILE A 83 -5.93 -5.17 -9.05
CA ILE A 83 -5.83 -5.45 -7.59
C ILE A 83 -7.18 -5.91 -7.04
N ILE A 84 -8.27 -5.21 -7.40
CA ILE A 84 -9.63 -5.56 -6.94
C ILE A 84 -10.05 -6.94 -7.45
N GLY A 85 -9.79 -7.25 -8.73
CA GLY A 85 -10.10 -8.56 -9.30
C GLY A 85 -9.28 -9.71 -8.72
N GLU A 86 -8.04 -9.44 -8.31
CA GLU A 86 -7.12 -10.43 -7.73
C GLU A 86 -7.39 -10.68 -6.23
N LEU A 87 -7.92 -9.69 -5.52
CA LEU A 87 -8.07 -9.73 -4.05
C LEU A 87 -8.79 -10.98 -3.54
N PRO A 88 -9.86 -11.51 -4.17
CA PRO A 88 -10.53 -12.72 -3.72
C PRO A 88 -9.70 -14.00 -3.80
N HIS A 89 -8.56 -13.99 -4.48
CA HIS A 89 -7.76 -15.19 -4.77
C HIS A 89 -6.57 -15.37 -3.83
N TRP A 90 -5.92 -14.27 -3.38
CA TRP A 90 -4.63 -14.33 -2.69
C TRP A 90 -4.67 -15.14 -1.40
N HIS A 91 -5.73 -15.02 -0.60
CA HIS A 91 -5.84 -15.76 0.67
C HIS A 91 -5.93 -17.27 0.47
N ALA A 92 -6.71 -17.70 -0.51
CA ALA A 92 -6.98 -19.12 -0.79
C ALA A 92 -5.92 -19.78 -1.69
N MET A 93 -5.05 -19.00 -2.31
CA MET A 93 -4.00 -19.48 -3.19
C MET A 93 -3.00 -20.36 -2.43
N SER A 94 -2.57 -21.48 -3.02
CA SER A 94 -1.51 -22.31 -2.45
C SER A 94 -0.16 -21.55 -2.43
N ASP A 95 0.73 -21.96 -1.54
CA ASP A 95 2.05 -21.33 -1.44
C ASP A 95 2.89 -21.58 -2.69
N SER A 96 2.75 -22.77 -3.30
CA SER A 96 3.41 -23.09 -4.57
C SER A 96 2.94 -22.21 -5.72
N GLU A 97 1.64 -21.94 -5.84
CA GLU A 97 1.13 -21.03 -6.88
C GLU A 97 1.53 -19.59 -6.62
N PHE A 98 1.52 -19.15 -5.37
CA PHE A 98 1.97 -17.80 -5.00
C PHE A 98 3.43 -17.57 -5.38
N THR A 99 4.33 -18.52 -5.06
CA THR A 99 5.77 -18.40 -5.36
C THR A 99 6.09 -18.41 -6.85
N LYS A 100 5.23 -19.01 -7.69
CA LYS A 100 5.34 -18.89 -9.16
C LYS A 100 5.00 -17.49 -9.67
N ARG A 101 4.17 -16.74 -8.92
CA ARG A 101 3.68 -15.42 -9.31
C ARG A 101 4.44 -14.26 -8.68
N VAL A 102 5.09 -14.50 -7.54
CA VAL A 102 5.75 -13.45 -6.75
C VAL A 102 7.21 -13.80 -6.56
N SER A 103 8.08 -13.06 -7.22
CA SER A 103 9.53 -13.15 -7.05
C SER A 103 10.03 -12.08 -6.06
N LEU A 104 11.16 -12.36 -5.40
CA LEU A 104 11.85 -11.40 -4.54
C LEU A 104 13.07 -10.85 -5.25
N ALA A 105 13.38 -9.57 -5.01
CA ALA A 105 14.60 -8.93 -5.46
C ALA A 105 15.19 -8.02 -4.36
N PHE A 106 16.48 -7.78 -4.45
CA PHE A 106 17.27 -7.08 -3.43
C PHE A 106 18.19 -6.04 -4.11
N PRO A 107 17.64 -4.90 -4.62
CA PRO A 107 18.35 -3.99 -5.52
C PRO A 107 19.63 -3.37 -4.94
N ASP A 108 19.65 -3.09 -3.64
CA ASP A 108 20.79 -2.49 -2.92
C ASP A 108 21.14 -3.26 -1.63
N SER A 109 20.70 -4.53 -1.54
CA SER A 109 20.86 -5.39 -0.37
C SER A 109 21.12 -6.85 -0.83
N SER A 110 20.90 -7.80 0.08
CA SER A 110 20.89 -9.23 -0.22
C SER A 110 19.70 -9.90 0.46
N ALA A 111 19.46 -11.19 0.19
CA ALA A 111 18.38 -11.94 0.82
C ALA A 111 18.46 -11.92 2.37
N SER A 112 19.64 -11.65 2.95
CA SER A 112 19.82 -11.50 4.40
C SER A 112 19.02 -10.33 4.99
N VAL A 113 18.57 -9.35 4.20
CA VAL A 113 17.72 -8.26 4.69
C VAL A 113 16.40 -8.77 5.28
N LEU A 114 15.91 -9.92 4.84
CA LEU A 114 14.70 -10.53 5.40
C LEU A 114 14.89 -10.93 6.87
N SER A 115 16.09 -11.32 7.28
CA SER A 115 16.41 -11.64 8.68
C SER A 115 16.44 -10.40 9.58
N LEU A 116 16.50 -9.21 9.01
CA LEU A 116 16.44 -7.94 9.74
C LEU A 116 15.00 -7.44 9.96
N LEU A 117 13.98 -8.03 9.32
CA LEU A 117 12.59 -7.61 9.46
C LEU A 117 12.02 -7.81 10.89
N PRO A 118 12.32 -8.92 11.60
CA PRO A 118 11.82 -9.11 12.96
C PRO A 118 12.24 -8.00 13.92
N GLY A 119 11.26 -7.35 14.55
CA GLY A 119 11.48 -6.26 15.51
C GLY A 119 11.77 -4.90 14.87
N ASN A 120 11.63 -4.78 13.54
CA ASN A 120 11.91 -3.56 12.78
C ASN A 120 10.72 -3.13 11.92
N PHE A 121 10.80 -1.93 11.35
CA PHE A 121 9.80 -1.43 10.42
C PHE A 121 10.07 -1.91 8.99
N CYS A 122 9.00 -2.30 8.28
CA CYS A 122 9.00 -2.40 6.84
C CYS A 122 8.01 -1.39 6.26
N LEU A 123 8.51 -0.33 5.65
CA LEU A 123 7.69 0.74 5.08
C LEU A 123 7.53 0.54 3.58
N SER A 124 6.33 0.84 3.10
CA SER A 124 5.96 0.74 1.68
C SER A 124 4.99 1.86 1.28
N ALA A 125 4.43 1.75 0.08
CA ALA A 125 3.46 2.66 -0.49
C ALA A 125 2.26 1.91 -1.09
N HIS A 126 1.18 2.64 -1.40
CA HIS A 126 0.08 2.14 -2.25
C HIS A 126 0.56 2.05 -3.71
N TYR A 127 1.44 1.08 -3.95
CA TYR A 127 2.17 0.88 -5.19
C TYR A 127 2.09 -0.58 -5.63
N GLY A 128 1.91 -0.84 -6.93
CA GLY A 128 1.70 -2.18 -7.47
C GLY A 128 0.49 -2.86 -6.88
N ASN A 129 0.67 -4.00 -6.21
CA ASN A 129 -0.38 -4.68 -5.45
C ASN A 129 0.07 -4.91 -3.99
N TRP A 130 -0.09 -3.92 -3.16
CA TRP A 130 0.27 -3.97 -1.73
C TRP A 130 -0.52 -5.01 -0.92
N GLU A 131 -1.63 -5.54 -1.43
CA GLU A 131 -2.44 -6.54 -0.72
C GLU A 131 -1.75 -7.90 -0.59
N ILE A 132 -0.74 -8.17 -1.42
CA ILE A 132 0.00 -9.45 -1.36
C ILE A 132 0.93 -9.56 -0.15
N TYR A 133 1.24 -8.47 0.56
CA TYR A 133 2.21 -8.49 1.67
C TYR A 133 1.83 -9.48 2.77
N CYS A 134 0.55 -9.57 3.16
CA CYS A 134 0.13 -10.48 4.22
C CYS A 134 0.43 -11.94 3.87
N LYS A 135 0.15 -12.36 2.64
CA LYS A 135 0.46 -13.71 2.14
C LYS A 135 1.97 -13.91 1.99
N LEU A 136 2.69 -12.91 1.48
CA LEU A 136 4.14 -12.97 1.32
C LEU A 136 4.85 -13.19 2.67
N TYR A 137 4.52 -12.41 3.70
CA TYR A 137 5.15 -12.54 5.01
C TYR A 137 4.82 -13.87 5.69
N GLN A 138 3.59 -14.38 5.48
CA GLN A 138 3.22 -15.73 5.92
C GLN A 138 4.13 -16.79 5.27
N ILE A 139 4.38 -16.70 3.96
CA ILE A 139 5.22 -17.64 3.20
C ILE A 139 6.70 -17.50 3.59
N CYS A 140 7.19 -16.28 3.79
CA CYS A 140 8.55 -16.02 4.27
C CYS A 140 8.76 -16.38 5.75
N ASN A 141 7.74 -16.91 6.42
CA ASN A 141 7.78 -17.27 7.84
C ASN A 141 8.12 -16.10 8.77
N ILE A 142 7.68 -14.87 8.43
CA ILE A 142 7.93 -13.64 9.17
C ILE A 142 6.68 -13.26 9.94
N ASP A 143 6.80 -13.13 11.27
CA ASP A 143 5.74 -12.59 12.12
C ASP A 143 5.61 -11.08 11.89
N ALA A 144 4.43 -10.61 11.47
CA ALA A 144 4.23 -9.21 11.13
C ALA A 144 2.89 -8.65 11.60
N ASP A 145 2.91 -7.35 11.90
CA ASP A 145 1.75 -6.56 12.24
C ASP A 145 1.60 -5.41 11.23
N PHE A 146 0.52 -5.42 10.43
CA PHE A 146 0.30 -4.39 9.43
C PHE A 146 -0.62 -3.28 9.94
N VAL A 147 -0.14 -2.04 9.87
CA VAL A 147 -0.92 -0.86 10.23
C VAL A 147 -1.85 -0.50 9.08
N TYR A 148 -3.14 -0.40 9.36
CA TYR A 148 -4.15 -0.08 8.36
C TYR A 148 -5.18 0.93 8.84
N ARG A 149 -5.81 1.63 7.91
CA ARG A 149 -7.00 2.43 8.15
C ARG A 149 -8.23 1.60 7.81
N PRO A 150 -9.18 1.41 8.75
CA PRO A 150 -10.44 0.73 8.45
C PRO A 150 -11.19 1.37 7.30
N ALA A 151 -11.83 0.55 6.47
CA ALA A 151 -12.75 1.04 5.47
C ALA A 151 -13.93 1.77 6.12
N ASN A 152 -14.50 2.75 5.42
CA ASN A 152 -15.63 3.51 5.98
C ASN A 152 -16.87 2.63 6.21
N ASN A 153 -17.05 1.59 5.38
CA ASN A 153 -18.10 0.60 5.54
C ASN A 153 -17.57 -0.58 6.34
N PRO A 154 -18.10 -0.85 7.57
CA PRO A 154 -17.57 -1.90 8.44
C PRO A 154 -17.76 -3.31 7.89
N PHE A 155 -18.77 -3.54 7.06
CA PHE A 155 -18.99 -4.84 6.43
C PHE A 155 -17.95 -5.12 5.34
N VAL A 156 -17.61 -4.10 4.55
CA VAL A 156 -16.53 -4.16 3.55
C VAL A 156 -15.17 -4.32 4.23
N ASP A 157 -14.92 -3.59 5.33
CA ASP A 157 -13.71 -3.73 6.14
C ASP A 157 -13.51 -5.17 6.61
N LYS A 158 -14.59 -5.82 7.07
CA LYS A 158 -14.55 -7.23 7.49
C LYS A 158 -14.13 -8.17 6.35
N ILE A 159 -14.68 -7.99 5.13
CA ILE A 159 -14.31 -8.80 3.96
C ILE A 159 -12.81 -8.64 3.67
N ILE A 160 -12.32 -7.40 3.57
CA ILE A 160 -10.92 -7.11 3.25
C ILE A 160 -10.00 -7.71 4.31
N ASN A 161 -10.32 -7.51 5.59
CA ASN A 161 -9.48 -8.00 6.69
C ASN A 161 -9.48 -9.53 6.81
N GLN A 162 -10.54 -10.22 6.37
CA GLN A 162 -10.52 -11.69 6.27
C GLN A 162 -9.46 -12.19 5.27
N GLN A 163 -9.19 -11.44 4.19
CA GLN A 163 -8.16 -11.82 3.21
C GLN A 163 -6.75 -11.60 3.72
N ARG A 164 -6.58 -10.73 4.71
CA ARG A 164 -5.30 -10.43 5.37
C ARG A 164 -5.04 -11.31 6.59
N LYS A 165 -5.97 -12.20 6.94
CA LYS A 165 -5.90 -13.03 8.15
C LYS A 165 -5.06 -14.29 7.89
N PHE A 166 -3.82 -14.29 8.36
CA PHE A 166 -2.92 -15.44 8.37
C PHE A 166 -2.37 -15.67 9.78
N PRO A 167 -1.93 -16.91 10.14
CA PRO A 167 -1.47 -17.24 11.50
C PRO A 167 -0.39 -16.30 12.05
N LYS A 168 0.52 -15.83 11.18
CA LYS A 168 1.65 -14.95 11.57
C LYS A 168 1.35 -13.47 11.43
N ILE A 169 0.16 -13.09 10.97
CA ILE A 169 -0.18 -11.73 10.61
C ILE A 169 -1.25 -11.16 11.54
N ASN A 170 -0.96 -10.02 12.16
CA ASN A 170 -1.93 -9.21 12.87
C ASN A 170 -2.19 -7.89 12.13
N LEU A 171 -3.32 -7.26 12.45
CA LEU A 171 -3.70 -5.96 11.90
C LEU A 171 -3.82 -4.93 13.02
N ILE A 172 -3.11 -3.82 12.91
CA ILE A 172 -3.14 -2.70 13.84
C ILE A 172 -3.96 -1.56 13.23
N LYS A 173 -5.05 -1.16 13.87
CA LYS A 173 -5.82 0.01 13.43
C LYS A 173 -5.04 1.30 13.67
N LYS A 174 -4.95 2.16 12.64
CA LYS A 174 -4.35 3.49 12.75
C LYS A 174 -5.05 4.31 13.85
N GLY A 175 -4.27 5.00 14.69
CA GLY A 175 -4.77 5.87 15.76
C GLY A 175 -3.91 5.81 17.03
N LYS A 176 -4.31 6.55 18.06
CA LYS A 176 -3.54 6.62 19.34
C LYS A 176 -3.32 5.25 20.01
N SER A 177 -4.31 4.37 19.99
CA SER A 177 -4.15 2.99 20.49
C SER A 177 -3.22 2.15 19.63
N GLY A 178 -3.16 2.41 18.33
CA GLY A 178 -2.27 1.72 17.39
C GLY A 178 -0.80 1.95 17.69
N VAL A 179 -0.41 3.15 18.14
CA VAL A 179 0.99 3.44 18.49
C VAL A 179 1.50 2.51 19.61
N ARG A 180 0.69 2.26 20.63
CA ARG A 180 1.07 1.31 21.70
C ARG A 180 1.22 -0.11 21.17
N GLN A 181 0.34 -0.54 20.28
CA GLN A 181 0.42 -1.87 19.65
C GLN A 181 1.66 -1.99 18.76
N ILE A 182 2.02 -0.95 18.00
CA ILE A 182 3.25 -0.90 17.20
C ILE A 182 4.48 -1.10 18.10
N ILE A 183 4.59 -0.36 19.20
CA ILE A 183 5.73 -0.47 20.12
C ILE A 183 5.82 -1.88 20.70
N ARG A 184 4.68 -2.45 21.12
CA ARG A 184 4.62 -3.81 21.63
C ARG A 184 5.05 -4.84 20.58
N ALA A 185 4.55 -4.75 19.35
CA ALA A 185 4.93 -5.64 18.24
C ALA A 185 6.44 -5.62 17.99
N LEU A 186 7.06 -4.44 17.96
CA LEU A 186 8.51 -4.30 17.80
C LEU A 186 9.31 -4.92 18.96
N GLN A 187 8.81 -4.80 20.21
CA GLN A 187 9.41 -5.42 21.39
C GLN A 187 9.30 -6.96 21.36
N GLU A 188 8.19 -7.48 20.86
CA GLU A 188 7.94 -8.91 20.64
C GLU A 188 8.65 -9.44 19.38
N LYS A 189 9.57 -8.66 18.78
CA LYS A 189 10.33 -9.01 17.57
C LYS A 189 9.43 -9.31 16.35
N ARG A 190 8.27 -8.70 16.27
CA ARG A 190 7.40 -8.75 15.10
C ARG A 190 7.75 -7.61 14.14
N CYS A 191 7.71 -7.86 12.84
CA CYS A 191 7.88 -6.81 11.84
C CYS A 191 6.65 -5.89 11.83
N VAL A 192 6.84 -4.58 11.76
CA VAL A 192 5.72 -3.65 11.60
C VAL A 192 5.68 -3.10 10.19
N GLY A 193 4.67 -3.54 9.42
CA GLY A 193 4.43 -3.09 8.05
C GLY A 193 3.53 -1.85 8.00
N MET A 194 3.93 -0.82 7.23
CA MET A 194 3.14 0.41 7.06
C MET A 194 3.21 0.93 5.62
N LEU A 195 2.07 1.36 5.08
CA LEU A 195 2.00 2.20 3.88
C LEU A 195 2.01 3.66 4.31
N ILE A 196 3.02 4.43 3.88
CA ILE A 196 3.30 5.76 4.45
C ILE A 196 3.17 6.91 3.44
N ASP A 197 2.75 6.62 2.23
CA ASP A 197 2.68 7.54 1.09
C ASP A 197 1.44 8.45 1.08
N GLN A 198 0.48 8.23 1.96
CA GLN A 198 -0.70 9.08 2.08
C GLN A 198 -0.48 10.24 3.06
N ARG A 199 -1.19 11.34 2.82
CA ARG A 199 -1.20 12.50 3.71
C ARG A 199 -1.77 12.12 5.09
N THR A 200 -1.16 12.66 6.13
CA THR A 200 -1.71 12.63 7.49
C THR A 200 -1.78 14.06 8.04
N ASP A 201 -2.89 14.41 8.70
CA ASP A 201 -3.12 15.80 9.12
C ASP A 201 -2.17 16.25 10.25
N ASP A 202 -1.73 15.31 11.09
CA ASP A 202 -0.75 15.46 12.17
C ASP A 202 0.70 15.14 11.71
N GLY A 203 0.93 15.06 10.40
CA GLY A 203 2.25 14.73 9.83
C GLY A 203 3.22 15.92 9.81
N ILE A 204 4.51 15.61 9.77
CA ILE A 204 5.58 16.56 9.49
C ILE A 204 5.61 16.93 8.01
N ILE A 205 6.12 18.12 7.71
CA ILE A 205 6.26 18.59 6.33
C ILE A 205 7.64 18.19 5.82
N VAL A 206 7.66 17.28 4.85
CA VAL A 206 8.89 16.82 4.18
C VAL A 206 8.69 16.79 2.67
N PRO A 207 9.76 16.91 1.86
CA PRO A 207 9.66 16.83 0.41
C PRO A 207 9.13 15.49 -0.07
N PHE A 208 8.31 15.52 -1.12
CA PHE A 208 7.89 14.35 -1.89
C PHE A 208 7.54 14.77 -3.32
N LEU A 209 8.21 14.20 -4.31
CA LEU A 209 8.12 14.59 -5.73
C LEU A 209 8.32 16.10 -5.95
N GLY A 210 9.32 16.66 -5.25
CA GLY A 210 9.68 18.08 -5.32
C GLY A 210 8.72 19.03 -4.60
N LEU A 211 7.70 18.55 -3.92
CA LEU A 211 6.67 19.36 -3.26
C LEU A 211 6.62 19.08 -1.75
N ALA A 212 6.27 20.10 -0.96
CA ALA A 212 6.03 19.95 0.48
C ALA A 212 4.82 19.03 0.73
N ALA A 213 4.99 17.98 1.54
CA ALA A 213 3.96 16.99 1.78
C ALA A 213 3.89 16.56 3.25
N LYS A 214 2.69 16.62 3.85
CA LYS A 214 2.46 16.12 5.21
C LYS A 214 2.62 14.60 5.25
N THR A 215 3.67 14.14 5.93
CA THR A 215 4.06 12.72 6.03
C THR A 215 4.06 12.29 7.49
N THR A 216 3.63 11.07 7.78
CA THR A 216 3.67 10.55 9.15
C THR A 216 5.10 10.52 9.70
N ALA A 217 5.30 11.04 10.90
CA ALA A 217 6.58 10.96 11.62
C ALA A 217 6.70 9.72 12.51
N ALA A 218 5.60 9.00 12.72
CA ALA A 218 5.53 7.94 13.72
C ALA A 218 6.61 6.85 13.56
N PRO A 219 6.86 6.27 12.36
CA PRO A 219 7.89 5.24 12.22
C PRO A 219 9.29 5.79 12.53
N ALA A 220 9.63 7.01 12.10
CA ALA A 220 10.94 7.62 12.38
C ALA A 220 11.13 7.91 13.87
N ASN A 221 10.14 8.51 14.54
CA ASN A 221 10.20 8.79 15.98
C ASN A 221 10.32 7.52 16.82
N ILE A 222 9.60 6.48 16.46
CA ILE A 222 9.67 5.19 17.17
C ILE A 222 11.02 4.51 16.89
N ALA A 223 11.49 4.52 15.65
CA ALA A 223 12.77 3.95 15.26
C ALA A 223 13.94 4.60 16.04
N LEU A 224 13.96 5.93 16.12
CA LEU A 224 14.95 6.67 16.91
C LEU A 224 14.88 6.31 18.40
N LYS A 225 13.68 6.35 18.99
CA LYS A 225 13.48 6.12 20.43
C LYS A 225 13.82 4.72 20.87
N TYR A 226 13.47 3.72 20.05
CA TYR A 226 13.60 2.29 20.40
C TYR A 226 14.73 1.59 19.66
N LYS A 227 15.59 2.34 18.94
CA LYS A 227 16.75 1.84 18.18
C LYS A 227 16.32 0.71 17.23
N ARG A 228 15.37 1.01 16.34
CA ARG A 228 14.83 0.08 15.35
C ARG A 228 15.22 0.50 13.95
N ASP A 229 15.46 -0.47 13.09
CA ASP A 229 15.73 -0.21 11.69
C ASP A 229 14.44 0.11 10.91
N ILE A 230 14.62 0.82 9.81
CA ILE A 230 13.59 1.07 8.81
C ILE A 230 14.06 0.44 7.51
N ILE A 231 13.36 -0.60 7.08
CA ILE A 231 13.57 -1.30 5.82
C ILE A 231 12.46 -0.84 4.87
N LEU A 232 12.78 -0.68 3.61
CA LEU A 232 11.78 -0.35 2.58
C LEU A 232 11.50 -1.56 1.72
N SER A 233 10.25 -1.68 1.28
CA SER A 233 9.88 -2.66 0.25
C SER A 233 8.84 -2.09 -0.70
N ARG A 234 8.86 -2.54 -1.96
CA ARG A 234 7.84 -2.21 -2.94
C ARG A 234 7.37 -3.45 -3.69
N VAL A 235 6.12 -3.42 -4.12
CA VAL A 235 5.55 -4.45 -4.98
C VAL A 235 5.46 -3.90 -6.40
N VAL A 236 6.15 -4.48 -7.35
CA VAL A 236 6.10 -4.09 -8.76
C VAL A 236 5.31 -5.13 -9.54
N ARG A 237 4.21 -4.74 -10.18
CA ARG A 237 3.52 -5.61 -11.13
C ARG A 237 4.38 -5.74 -12.39
N THR A 238 4.77 -6.94 -12.75
CA THR A 238 5.60 -7.23 -13.91
C THR A 238 4.75 -7.57 -15.13
N ASN A 239 3.77 -8.46 -14.98
CA ASN A 239 2.84 -8.85 -16.05
C ASN A 239 1.60 -9.50 -15.44
N GLY A 240 0.38 -9.11 -15.89
CA GLY A 240 -0.86 -9.71 -15.40
C GLY A 240 -0.91 -9.75 -13.86
N ALA A 241 -1.17 -10.93 -13.28
CA ALA A 241 -1.13 -11.17 -11.83
C ALA A 241 0.23 -11.71 -11.35
N HIS A 242 1.34 -11.21 -11.93
CA HIS A 242 2.71 -11.54 -11.52
C HIS A 242 3.42 -10.32 -10.99
N TYR A 243 4.28 -10.51 -9.98
CA TYR A 243 4.90 -9.45 -9.22
C TYR A 243 6.35 -9.72 -8.90
N ARG A 244 7.10 -8.64 -8.75
CA ARG A 244 8.39 -8.64 -8.08
C ARG A 244 8.26 -7.81 -6.81
N VAL A 245 8.73 -8.33 -5.68
CA VAL A 245 8.81 -7.58 -4.43
C VAL A 245 10.26 -7.26 -4.17
N ASP A 246 10.59 -5.98 -4.20
CA ASP A 246 11.92 -5.47 -3.92
C ASP A 246 12.02 -5.15 -2.42
N PHE A 247 13.07 -5.69 -1.75
CA PHE A 247 13.46 -5.30 -0.40
C PHE A 247 14.78 -4.56 -0.46
N PHE A 248 14.84 -3.40 0.18
CA PHE A 248 15.99 -2.51 0.16
C PHE A 248 16.81 -2.62 1.46
N ALA A 249 18.08 -2.18 1.41
CA ALA A 249 18.90 -2.09 2.60
C ALA A 249 18.26 -1.17 3.65
N PRO A 250 18.49 -1.38 4.95
CA PRO A 250 17.99 -0.50 6.00
C PRO A 250 18.42 0.95 5.77
N ILE A 251 17.51 1.87 5.99
CA ILE A 251 17.78 3.31 5.91
C ILE A 251 18.83 3.69 6.96
N LYS A 252 19.97 4.17 6.50
CA LYS A 252 21.04 4.65 7.40
C LYS A 252 20.66 5.99 8.02
N PHE A 253 20.62 6.04 9.35
CA PHE A 253 20.44 7.26 10.13
C PHE A 253 21.20 7.17 11.48
N ASN A 254 21.49 8.32 12.06
CA ASN A 254 22.17 8.43 13.34
C ASN A 254 21.16 8.71 14.46
N PRO A 255 21.48 8.42 15.73
CA PRO A 255 20.61 8.74 16.88
C PRO A 255 20.26 10.24 17.00
N GLN A 256 21.10 11.14 16.43
CA GLN A 256 20.88 12.59 16.43
C GLN A 256 20.08 13.09 15.23
N ASP A 257 19.74 12.20 14.28
CA ASP A 257 18.92 12.60 13.12
C ASP A 257 17.48 12.93 13.59
N THR A 258 16.84 13.86 12.90
CA THR A 258 15.44 14.19 13.16
C THR A 258 14.50 13.29 12.34
N ALA A 259 13.23 13.22 12.76
CA ALA A 259 12.23 12.48 12.00
C ALA A 259 12.07 13.01 10.56
N GLU A 260 12.22 14.34 10.37
CA GLU A 260 12.16 14.97 9.05
C GLU A 260 13.27 14.45 8.14
N LYS A 261 14.52 14.36 8.67
CA LYS A 261 15.66 13.86 7.91
C LYS A 261 15.47 12.39 7.49
N ILE A 262 14.98 11.57 8.41
CA ILE A 262 14.70 10.15 8.14
C ILE A 262 13.58 10.01 7.11
N MET A 263 12.44 10.69 7.33
CA MET A 263 11.30 10.58 6.43
C MET A 263 11.56 11.21 5.05
N THR A 264 12.46 12.19 4.96
CA THR A 264 12.94 12.69 3.66
C THR A 264 13.70 11.60 2.91
N LYS A 265 14.61 10.85 3.58
CA LYS A 265 15.28 9.70 2.94
C LYS A 265 14.28 8.65 2.47
N VAL A 266 13.27 8.33 3.29
CA VAL A 266 12.19 7.39 2.94
C VAL A 266 11.42 7.89 1.71
N ASN A 267 10.99 9.16 1.72
CA ASN A 267 10.28 9.75 0.58
C ASN A 267 11.10 9.74 -0.71
N ASN A 268 12.42 9.91 -0.64
CA ASN A 268 13.30 9.86 -1.80
C ASN A 268 13.28 8.46 -2.49
N TYR A 269 13.16 7.38 -1.71
CA TYR A 269 12.96 6.03 -2.30
C TYR A 269 11.59 5.92 -2.97
N LEU A 270 10.53 6.36 -2.29
CA LEU A 270 9.18 6.34 -2.86
C LEU A 270 9.10 7.19 -4.13
N GLU A 271 9.76 8.35 -4.15
CA GLU A 271 9.84 9.22 -5.33
C GLU A 271 10.49 8.50 -6.52
N LYS A 272 11.61 7.77 -6.31
CA LYS A 272 12.24 6.96 -7.35
C LYS A 272 11.27 5.92 -7.90
N TRP A 273 10.54 5.20 -7.03
CA TRP A 273 9.56 4.21 -7.47
C TRP A 273 8.45 4.81 -8.33
N VAL A 274 7.92 5.95 -7.88
CA VAL A 274 6.86 6.65 -8.62
C VAL A 274 7.35 7.19 -9.96
N ARG A 275 8.62 7.63 -10.06
CA ARG A 275 9.21 8.07 -11.32
C ARG A 275 9.48 6.92 -12.28
N GLU A 276 9.87 5.74 -11.78
CA GLU A 276 10.12 4.55 -12.60
C GLU A 276 8.82 4.00 -13.24
N HIS A 277 7.74 3.89 -12.46
CA HIS A 277 6.44 3.36 -12.92
C HIS A 277 5.29 4.18 -12.32
N PRO A 278 5.07 5.42 -12.82
CA PRO A 278 4.08 6.32 -12.26
C PRO A 278 2.66 5.75 -12.32
N GLU A 279 2.35 4.88 -13.27
CA GLU A 279 1.06 4.21 -13.43
C GLU A 279 0.75 3.19 -12.33
N GLN A 280 1.74 2.76 -11.55
CA GLN A 280 1.55 1.80 -10.47
C GLN A 280 1.30 2.47 -9.10
N TRP A 281 1.38 3.80 -9.00
CA TRP A 281 1.09 4.52 -7.76
C TRP A 281 -0.33 5.08 -7.73
N PHE A 282 -0.89 5.23 -6.50
CA PHE A 282 -2.29 5.61 -6.26
C PHE A 282 -2.50 7.14 -6.29
N TRP A 283 -2.55 7.75 -7.51
CA TRP A 283 -2.63 9.19 -7.73
C TRP A 283 -3.91 9.87 -7.26
N VAL A 284 -4.99 9.15 -7.00
CA VAL A 284 -6.28 9.72 -6.62
C VAL A 284 -6.35 10.20 -5.16
N HIS A 285 -5.32 9.94 -4.35
CA HIS A 285 -5.22 10.49 -3.01
C HIS A 285 -4.77 11.95 -3.05
N ASN A 286 -5.40 12.82 -2.21
CA ASN A 286 -5.05 14.24 -2.11
C ASN A 286 -3.76 14.45 -1.29
N ARG A 287 -2.62 13.96 -1.81
CA ARG A 287 -1.32 13.93 -1.13
C ARG A 287 -0.81 15.33 -0.78
N TRP A 288 -1.01 16.29 -1.69
CA TRP A 288 -0.61 17.70 -1.57
C TRP A 288 -1.82 18.61 -1.37
N GLY A 289 -2.72 18.26 -0.47
CA GLY A 289 -3.80 19.12 0.00
C GLY A 289 -3.28 20.33 0.80
N LYS A 290 -4.19 21.09 1.41
CA LYS A 290 -3.76 22.25 2.27
C LYS A 290 -2.75 21.77 3.32
N LEU A 291 -1.62 22.47 3.39
CA LEU A 291 -0.57 22.24 4.40
C LEU A 291 -1.03 22.65 5.79
#